data_4216f2b06f7319c3d36bf2c95cdda86c
#
_entry.id   4216f2b06f7319c3d36bf2c95cdda86c
#
_cell.length_a   1.000
_cell.length_b   1.000
_cell.length_c   1.000
_cell.angle_alpha   90.00
_cell.angle_beta   90.00
_cell.angle_gamma   90.00
#
_symmetry.space_group_name_H-M   'P 1'
#
loop_
_entity.id
_entity.type
_entity.pdbx_description
1 polymer ?
#
loop_
_entity_poly.entity_id
_entity_poly.type
_entity_poly.pdbx_seq_one_letter_code
_entity_poly.pdbx_strand_id
1 'polypeptide(L)'
;YFTSLGKAIMANMEQEERDALADRINFRPHTQRTIQDKTHFIEELDRVRENGYAFDARELEEHMECVGSPVFGPDGNVIGAISVSSLYKPTEDYDALGRLVCEKAKALSRLLGFLGK
;
A
#
# COMPACT_ATOMS: atom_id res chain seq x y z
N TYR A 1 8.03 -5.31 0.29
CA TYR A 1 6.63 -5.73 0.47
C TYR A 1 6.07 -5.39 1.86
N PHE A 2 6.94 -5.07 2.80
CA PHE A 2 6.52 -4.74 4.17
C PHE A 2 5.91 -3.35 4.29
N THR A 3 6.25 -2.43 3.39
CA THR A 3 5.86 -1.03 3.54
C THR A 3 4.51 -0.75 2.91
N SER A 4 3.82 0.27 3.44
CA SER A 4 2.59 0.74 2.85
C SER A 4 2.79 1.27 1.43
N LEU A 5 3.93 1.92 1.16
CA LEU A 5 4.29 2.38 -0.18
C LEU A 5 4.40 1.21 -1.16
N GLY A 6 5.14 0.17 -0.78
CA GLY A 6 5.33 -1.02 -1.61
C GLY A 6 4.02 -1.72 -1.90
N LYS A 7 3.18 -1.91 -0.88
CA LYS A 7 1.86 -2.54 -1.05
C LYS A 7 0.95 -1.71 -1.96
N ALA A 8 0.93 -0.38 -1.79
CA ALA A 8 0.11 0.51 -2.61
C ALA A 8 0.50 0.43 -4.09
N ILE A 9 1.79 0.39 -4.37
CA ILE A 9 2.29 0.27 -5.74
C ILE A 9 1.97 -1.10 -6.32
N MET A 10 2.33 -2.18 -5.63
CA MET A 10 2.13 -3.54 -6.13
C MET A 10 0.65 -3.88 -6.33
N ALA A 11 -0.23 -3.42 -5.45
CA ALA A 11 -1.66 -3.68 -5.55
C ALA A 11 -2.28 -3.11 -6.83
N ASN A 12 -1.66 -2.07 -7.40
CA ASN A 12 -2.18 -1.37 -8.56
C ASN A 12 -1.36 -1.63 -9.84
N MET A 13 -0.42 -2.57 -9.80
CA MET A 13 0.29 -3.04 -10.97
C MET A 13 -0.58 -3.99 -11.79
N GLU A 14 -0.21 -4.19 -13.04
CA GLU A 14 -0.81 -5.24 -13.85
C GLU A 14 -0.62 -6.60 -13.16
N GLN A 15 -1.64 -7.45 -13.20
CA GLN A 15 -1.66 -8.68 -12.42
C GLN A 15 -0.46 -9.59 -12.68
N GLU A 16 -0.05 -9.72 -13.95
CA GLU A 16 1.10 -10.56 -14.30
C GLU A 16 2.39 -10.05 -13.69
N GLU A 17 2.63 -8.74 -13.74
CA GLU A 17 3.81 -8.13 -13.12
C GLU A 17 3.78 -8.27 -11.60
N ARG A 18 2.61 -8.06 -11.01
CA ARG A 18 2.40 -8.19 -9.57
C ARG A 18 2.74 -9.61 -9.10
N ASP A 19 2.19 -10.60 -9.78
CA ASP A 19 2.37 -12.00 -9.41
C ASP A 19 3.83 -12.44 -9.60
N ALA A 20 4.49 -11.98 -10.66
CA ALA A 20 5.89 -12.27 -10.90
C ALA A 20 6.78 -11.68 -9.81
N LEU A 21 6.50 -10.45 -9.36
CA LEU A 21 7.23 -9.85 -8.24
C LEU A 21 6.97 -10.59 -6.93
N ALA A 22 5.73 -10.99 -6.68
CA ALA A 22 5.37 -11.74 -5.48
C ALA A 22 6.10 -13.07 -5.41
N ASP A 23 6.33 -13.73 -6.55
CA ASP A 23 7.08 -14.98 -6.61
C ASP A 23 8.56 -14.82 -6.20
N ARG A 24 9.10 -13.60 -6.33
CA ARG A 24 10.50 -13.31 -5.99
C ARG A 24 10.70 -12.86 -4.56
N ILE A 25 9.62 -12.60 -3.82
CA ILE A 25 9.73 -12.10 -2.46
C ILE A 25 10.20 -13.20 -1.53
N ASN A 26 11.21 -12.89 -0.74
CA ASN A 26 11.62 -13.73 0.37
C ASN A 26 10.84 -13.29 1.61
N PHE A 27 9.82 -14.06 1.97
CA PHE A 27 8.92 -13.72 3.08
C PHE A 27 9.58 -14.03 4.42
N ARG A 28 10.47 -13.14 4.86
CA ARG A 28 11.12 -13.25 6.17
C ARG A 28 10.34 -12.47 7.22
N PRO A 29 10.05 -13.05 8.37
CA PRO A 29 9.40 -12.30 9.44
C PRO A 29 10.33 -11.25 10.04
N HIS A 30 9.84 -10.01 10.13
CA HIS A 30 10.49 -8.92 10.83
C HIS A 30 9.82 -8.63 12.16
N THR A 31 8.52 -8.89 12.23
CA THR A 31 7.70 -8.82 13.43
C THR A 31 6.74 -10.00 13.43
N GLN A 32 5.96 -10.15 14.49
CA GLN A 32 4.90 -11.17 14.52
C GLN A 32 3.78 -10.90 13.50
N ARG A 33 3.70 -9.68 12.97
CA ARG A 33 2.66 -9.25 12.03
C ARG A 33 3.09 -9.33 10.58
N THR A 34 4.35 -9.58 10.30
CA THR A 34 4.85 -9.68 8.93
C THR A 34 4.11 -10.79 8.17
N ILE A 35 3.61 -10.46 6.98
CA ILE A 35 3.01 -11.46 6.09
C ILE A 35 4.11 -12.42 5.64
N GLN A 36 3.88 -13.72 5.78
CA GLN A 36 4.92 -14.74 5.62
C GLN A 36 4.74 -15.65 4.42
N ASP A 37 3.69 -15.48 3.64
CA ASP A 37 3.48 -16.30 2.44
C ASP A 37 2.80 -15.51 1.32
N LYS A 38 2.97 -16.02 0.10
CA LYS A 38 2.45 -15.38 -1.11
C LYS A 38 0.92 -15.28 -1.11
N THR A 39 0.23 -16.32 -0.67
CA THR A 39 -1.24 -16.36 -0.69
C THR A 39 -1.83 -15.23 0.14
N HIS A 40 -1.37 -15.07 1.39
CA HIS A 40 -1.84 -14.00 2.26
C HIS A 40 -1.43 -12.62 1.73
N PHE A 41 -0.25 -12.53 1.13
CA PHE A 41 0.22 -11.28 0.55
C PHE A 41 -0.67 -10.83 -0.63
N ILE A 42 -1.02 -11.75 -1.53
CA ILE A 42 -1.90 -11.45 -2.66
C ILE A 42 -3.30 -11.03 -2.17
N GLU A 43 -3.82 -11.71 -1.15
CA GLU A 43 -5.10 -11.32 -0.53
C GLU A 43 -5.04 -9.90 0.04
N GLU A 44 -3.93 -9.55 0.68
CA GLU A 44 -3.71 -8.19 1.18
C GLU A 44 -3.69 -7.17 0.05
N LEU A 45 -2.97 -7.46 -1.05
CA LEU A 45 -2.91 -6.58 -2.20
C LEU A 45 -4.29 -6.37 -2.84
N ASP A 46 -5.12 -7.41 -2.88
CA ASP A 46 -6.49 -7.28 -3.40
C ASP A 46 -7.32 -6.34 -2.53
N ARG A 47 -7.18 -6.42 -1.21
CA ARG A 47 -7.84 -5.48 -0.28
C ARG A 47 -7.35 -4.05 -0.47
N VAL A 48 -6.04 -3.88 -0.65
CA VAL A 48 -5.44 -2.55 -0.88
C VAL A 48 -5.98 -1.93 -2.15
N ARG A 49 -6.07 -2.70 -3.22
CA ARG A 49 -6.61 -2.21 -4.50
C ARG A 49 -8.06 -1.76 -4.36
N GLU A 50 -8.85 -2.53 -3.64
CA GLU A 50 -10.26 -2.22 -3.42
C GLU A 50 -10.44 -0.98 -2.54
N ASN A 51 -9.67 -0.87 -1.46
CA ASN A 51 -9.78 0.23 -0.51
C ASN A 51 -9.14 1.54 -1.00
N GLY A 52 -8.10 1.45 -1.84
CA GLY A 52 -7.36 2.62 -2.32
C GLY A 52 -6.21 3.04 -1.42
N TYR A 53 -5.96 2.33 -0.33
CA TYR A 53 -4.85 2.60 0.57
C TYR A 53 -4.37 1.31 1.24
N ALA A 54 -3.12 1.33 1.69
CA ALA A 54 -2.47 0.20 2.32
C ALA A 54 -1.98 0.56 3.71
N PHE A 55 -1.89 -0.46 4.58
CA PHE A 55 -1.25 -0.34 5.88
C PHE A 55 0.04 -1.15 5.90
N ASP A 56 1.07 -0.59 6.54
CA ASP A 56 2.13 -1.36 7.16
C ASP A 56 1.74 -1.45 8.64
N ALA A 57 1.02 -2.49 9.00
CA ALA A 57 0.44 -2.66 10.32
C ALA A 57 1.46 -3.30 11.27
N ARG A 58 2.55 -2.58 11.55
CA ARG A 58 3.66 -3.02 12.40
C ARG A 58 4.36 -4.26 11.84
N GLU A 59 4.42 -4.37 10.51
CA GLU A 59 4.97 -5.55 9.82
C GLU A 59 6.47 -5.49 9.66
N LEU A 60 7.03 -4.29 9.51
CA LEU A 60 8.47 -4.07 9.40
C LEU A 60 9.08 -3.74 10.75
N GLU A 61 8.38 -2.95 11.55
CA GLU A 61 8.83 -2.44 12.84
C GLU A 61 7.65 -2.51 13.81
N GLU A 62 7.82 -3.13 14.98
CA GLU A 62 6.71 -3.39 15.92
C GLU A 62 6.02 -2.13 16.44
N HIS A 63 6.73 -1.01 16.46
CA HIS A 63 6.21 0.24 17.01
C HIS A 63 5.75 1.24 15.95
N MET A 64 5.81 0.87 14.68
CA MET A 64 5.49 1.76 13.57
C MET A 64 4.24 1.30 12.83
N GLU A 65 3.37 2.25 12.55
CA GLU A 65 2.22 2.06 11.68
C GLU A 65 2.33 3.05 10.52
N CYS A 66 2.14 2.58 9.30
CA CYS A 66 2.23 3.41 8.10
C CYS A 66 0.99 3.22 7.24
N VAL A 67 0.57 4.29 6.59
CA VAL A 67 -0.54 4.27 5.65
C VAL A 67 -0.04 4.84 4.32
N GLY A 68 -0.33 4.17 3.22
CA GLY A 68 0.09 4.61 1.90
C GLY A 68 -0.99 4.48 0.86
N SER A 69 -0.93 5.30 -0.18
CA SER A 69 -1.90 5.27 -1.27
C SER A 69 -1.17 5.51 -2.60
N PRO A 70 -1.61 4.85 -3.69
CA PRO A 70 -0.95 4.97 -4.98
C PRO A 70 -1.21 6.31 -5.64
N VAL A 71 -0.24 6.74 -6.46
CA VAL A 71 -0.37 7.90 -7.34
C VAL A 71 -0.29 7.40 -8.78
N PHE A 72 -1.23 7.84 -9.61
CA PHE A 72 -1.35 7.41 -11.00
C PHE A 72 -0.92 8.53 -11.96
N GLY A 73 -0.32 8.13 -13.07
CA GLY A 73 0.02 9.03 -14.15
C GLY A 73 -1.12 9.18 -15.17
N PRO A 74 -0.90 9.99 -16.24
CA PRO A 74 -1.93 10.26 -17.24
C PRO A 74 -2.44 9.03 -17.98
N ASP A 75 -1.61 8.00 -18.10
CA ASP A 75 -1.93 6.73 -18.76
C ASP A 75 -2.69 5.74 -17.88
N GLY A 76 -2.94 6.11 -16.62
CA GLY A 76 -3.62 5.23 -15.66
C GLY A 76 -2.71 4.25 -14.95
N ASN A 77 -1.42 4.24 -15.25
CA ASN A 77 -0.47 3.37 -14.57
C ASN A 77 -0.02 3.99 -13.24
N VAL A 78 0.24 3.15 -12.24
CA VAL A 78 0.80 3.61 -10.98
C VAL A 78 2.24 4.07 -11.21
N ILE A 79 2.56 5.29 -10.77
CA ILE A 79 3.88 5.88 -10.94
C ILE A 79 4.59 6.15 -9.62
N GLY A 80 3.90 5.98 -8.51
CA GLY A 80 4.46 6.18 -7.19
C GLY A 80 3.40 6.01 -6.12
N ALA A 81 3.72 6.47 -4.93
CA ALA A 81 2.78 6.44 -3.80
C ALA A 81 3.17 7.52 -2.81
N ILE A 82 2.21 7.90 -1.97
CA ILE A 82 2.47 8.78 -0.83
C ILE A 82 2.10 8.04 0.45
N SER A 83 2.79 8.32 1.53
CA SER A 83 2.51 7.66 2.81
C SER A 83 2.70 8.59 4.00
N VAL A 84 2.08 8.17 5.10
CA VAL A 84 2.30 8.76 6.43
C VAL A 84 2.76 7.64 7.35
N SER A 85 3.89 7.87 8.03
CA SER A 85 4.46 6.94 9.00
C SER A 85 4.44 7.57 10.37
N SER A 86 4.09 6.80 11.38
CA SER A 86 4.07 7.29 12.77
C SER A 86 4.29 6.15 13.75
N LEU A 87 4.58 6.51 14.99
CA LEU A 87 4.56 5.53 16.07
C LEU A 87 3.13 5.01 16.22
N TYR A 88 3.00 3.71 16.45
CA TYR A 88 1.70 3.08 16.62
C TYR A 88 0.97 3.66 17.84
N LYS A 89 -0.29 4.04 17.63
CA LYS A 89 -1.19 4.53 18.70
C LYS A 89 -2.48 3.72 18.66
N PRO A 90 -2.81 2.99 19.73
CA PRO A 90 -4.04 2.19 19.75
C PRO A 90 -5.32 3.03 19.61
N THR A 91 -5.26 4.33 19.93
CA THR A 91 -6.40 5.23 19.85
C THR A 91 -6.56 5.90 18.49
N GLU A 92 -5.63 5.70 17.57
CA GLU A 92 -5.68 6.30 16.23
C GLU A 92 -6.66 5.55 15.33
N ASP A 93 -7.49 6.29 14.59
CA ASP A 93 -8.34 5.71 13.55
C ASP A 93 -7.54 5.63 12.24
N TYR A 94 -6.91 4.49 12.03
CA TYR A 94 -6.05 4.29 10.85
C TYR A 94 -6.85 4.19 9.55
N ASP A 95 -8.12 3.78 9.60
CA ASP A 95 -8.97 3.79 8.41
C ASP A 95 -9.29 5.21 7.98
N ALA A 96 -9.56 6.11 8.93
CA ALA A 96 -9.78 7.52 8.63
C ALA A 96 -8.50 8.15 8.04
N LEU A 97 -7.35 7.84 8.61
CA LEU A 97 -6.06 8.31 8.08
C LEU A 97 -5.82 7.76 6.68
N GLY A 98 -6.14 6.48 6.44
CA GLY A 98 -6.02 5.85 5.12
C GLY A 98 -6.88 6.56 4.08
N ARG A 99 -8.12 6.86 4.40
CA ARG A 99 -9.01 7.60 3.51
C ARG A 99 -8.48 8.99 3.19
N LEU A 100 -7.91 9.67 4.18
CA LEU A 100 -7.32 10.99 3.98
C LEU A 100 -6.10 10.92 3.05
N VAL A 101 -5.21 9.98 3.29
CA VAL A 101 -4.02 9.79 2.43
C VAL A 101 -4.45 9.43 1.00
N CYS A 102 -5.45 8.57 0.86
CA CYS A 102 -6.03 8.20 -0.44
C CYS A 102 -6.58 9.42 -1.16
N GLU A 103 -7.31 10.29 -0.46
CA GLU A 103 -7.86 11.53 -1.03
C GLU A 103 -6.75 12.45 -1.55
N LYS A 104 -5.68 12.60 -0.78
CA LYS A 104 -4.52 13.42 -1.20
C LYS A 104 -3.78 12.80 -2.38
N ALA A 105 -3.64 11.49 -2.40
CA ALA A 105 -3.02 10.78 -3.53
C ALA A 105 -3.84 10.94 -4.81
N LYS A 106 -5.17 10.90 -4.71
CA LYS A 106 -6.06 11.15 -5.86
C LYS A 106 -5.91 12.58 -6.37
N ALA A 107 -5.82 13.55 -5.48
CA ALA A 107 -5.61 14.95 -5.87
C ALA A 107 -4.28 15.13 -6.61
N LEU A 108 -3.21 14.50 -6.13
CA LEU A 108 -1.91 14.55 -6.79
C LEU A 108 -1.97 13.85 -8.15
N SER A 109 -2.65 12.71 -8.25
CA SER A 109 -2.82 11.99 -9.52
C SER A 109 -3.50 12.88 -10.57
N ARG A 110 -4.55 13.61 -10.17
CA ARG A 110 -5.24 14.54 -11.07
C ARG A 110 -4.33 15.68 -11.54
N LEU A 111 -3.50 16.23 -10.64
CA LEU A 111 -2.52 17.25 -11.00
C LEU A 111 -1.50 16.73 -12.02
N LEU A 112 -1.19 15.44 -11.99
CA LEU A 112 -0.28 14.78 -12.92
C LEU A 112 -0.96 14.33 -14.21
N GLY A 113 -2.25 14.62 -14.37
CA GLY A 113 -2.99 14.34 -15.59
C GLY A 113 -3.86 13.09 -15.60
N PHE A 114 -3.94 12.37 -14.48
CA PHE A 114 -4.81 11.19 -14.37
C PHE A 114 -6.28 11.65 -14.29
N LEU A 115 -7.11 11.23 -15.26
CA LEU A 115 -8.52 11.61 -15.35
C LEU A 115 -9.46 10.48 -14.90
N GLY A 116 -8.92 9.33 -14.57
CA GLY A 116 -9.69 8.22 -14.05
C GLY A 116 -10.13 8.42 -12.61
N LYS A 117 -10.76 7.42 -12.06
CA LYS A 117 -11.39 7.34 -10.73
C LYS A 117 -10.86 8.27 -9.67
#